data_40c7da7fd6f04f929d5b9245dd1fc493
#
_entry.id   40c7da7fd6f04f929d5b9245dd1fc493
#
_cell.length_a   1.000
_cell.length_b   1.000
_cell.length_c   1.000
_cell.angle_alpha   90.00
_cell.angle_beta   90.00
_cell.angle_gamma   90.00
#
_symmetry.space_group_name_H-M   'P 1'
#
loop_
_entity.id
_entity.type
_entity.pdbx_description
1 polymer ?
#
loop_
_entity_poly.entity_id
_entity_poly.type
_entity_poly.pdbx_seq_one_letter_code
_entity_poly.pdbx_strand_id
1 'polypeptide(L)'
;MLIDWNRIETVLLDMDGTILDRHFDDHFWLEHVPQRWAAHNHTTVEYAKKHLYTLVHSQENTLNWTDLDYWSDRLKLDIPLLKREIEHLIAVHPHVVEFLLFLKQHRKTVWLVTNAHSKTLDLKMRTTRIGHYFDGIISAHQVGLPKEDDRFWGKLQNFIDYDPDCTMLGEDSETNLATAERFGIRYLIYISRYSSKITPQPSERFQTIEYFNRLVPEQGSSCVTLTSKNMEPPA
;
A
#
# COMPACT_ATOMS: atom_id res chain seq x y z
N MET A 1 -6.20 2.85 22.44
CA MET A 1 -5.15 2.80 21.41
C MET A 1 -5.48 1.61 20.51
N LEU A 2 -5.49 1.80 19.22
CA LEU A 2 -5.89 0.77 18.26
C LEU A 2 -4.84 -0.37 18.18
N ILE A 3 -3.58 -0.07 18.47
CA ILE A 3 -2.44 -0.97 18.36
C ILE A 3 -1.53 -0.82 19.58
N ASP A 4 -1.00 -1.93 20.08
CA ASP A 4 0.10 -1.94 21.05
C ASP A 4 1.45 -1.98 20.34
N TRP A 5 2.06 -0.83 20.14
CA TRP A 5 3.33 -0.69 19.45
C TRP A 5 4.51 -1.41 20.12
N ASN A 6 4.41 -1.76 21.42
CA ASN A 6 5.44 -2.52 22.10
C ASN A 6 5.55 -3.97 21.62
N ARG A 7 4.47 -4.49 21.01
CA ARG A 7 4.41 -5.85 20.50
C ARG A 7 4.72 -5.98 19.01
N ILE A 8 4.75 -4.86 18.28
CA ILE A 8 5.03 -4.86 16.85
C ILE A 8 6.51 -4.61 16.63
N GLU A 9 7.16 -5.48 15.88
CA GLU A 9 8.55 -5.36 15.47
C GLU A 9 8.65 -5.00 13.99
N THR A 10 7.83 -5.63 13.16
CA THR A 10 7.81 -5.45 11.70
C THR A 10 6.49 -4.82 11.23
N VAL A 11 6.60 -3.90 10.29
CA VAL A 11 5.47 -3.26 9.62
C VAL A 11 5.60 -3.52 8.12
N LEU A 12 4.62 -4.21 7.57
CA LEU A 12 4.46 -4.43 6.14
C LEU A 12 3.42 -3.43 5.63
N LEU A 13 3.75 -2.66 4.60
CA LEU A 13 2.85 -1.71 4.00
C LEU A 13 2.66 -2.03 2.51
N ASP A 14 1.42 -2.11 2.08
CA ASP A 14 1.13 -2.04 0.66
C ASP A 14 1.39 -0.64 0.12
N MET A 15 1.43 -0.51 -1.21
CA MET A 15 1.71 0.74 -1.89
C MET A 15 0.46 1.46 -2.36
N ASP A 16 -0.27 0.87 -3.30
CA ASP A 16 -1.32 1.52 -4.09
C ASP A 16 -2.68 1.46 -3.41
N GLY A 17 -3.20 2.59 -2.97
CA GLY A 17 -4.38 2.66 -2.12
C GLY A 17 -4.07 2.64 -0.63
N THR A 18 -2.80 2.39 -0.25
CA THR A 18 -2.35 2.32 1.13
C THR A 18 -1.47 3.52 1.48
N ILE A 19 -0.27 3.62 0.93
CA ILE A 19 0.60 4.77 1.12
C ILE A 19 0.56 5.77 -0.04
N LEU A 20 0.15 5.32 -1.22
CA LEU A 20 -0.07 6.16 -2.39
C LEU A 20 -1.54 6.17 -2.79
N ASP A 21 -2.02 7.35 -3.23
CA ASP A 21 -3.37 7.52 -3.76
C ASP A 21 -3.55 6.67 -5.03
N ARG A 22 -4.50 5.74 -5.00
CA ARG A 22 -4.81 4.86 -6.14
C ARG A 22 -5.42 5.61 -7.32
N HIS A 23 -5.77 6.89 -7.17
CA HIS A 23 -6.30 7.70 -8.26
C HIS A 23 -5.42 7.67 -9.52
N PHE A 24 -4.08 7.64 -9.37
CA PHE A 24 -3.17 7.49 -10.50
C PHE A 24 -3.46 6.21 -11.30
N ASP A 25 -3.56 5.06 -10.64
CA ASP A 25 -3.80 3.78 -11.32
C ASP A 25 -5.22 3.65 -11.85
N ASP A 26 -6.21 4.12 -11.09
CA ASP A 26 -7.61 4.16 -11.54
C ASP A 26 -7.75 5.02 -12.80
N HIS A 27 -7.19 6.24 -12.82
CA HIS A 27 -7.20 7.10 -13.99
C HIS A 27 -6.45 6.48 -15.17
N PHE A 28 -5.31 5.84 -14.90
CA PHE A 28 -4.51 5.18 -15.93
C PHE A 28 -5.31 4.12 -16.66
N TRP A 29 -5.89 3.16 -15.93
CA TRP A 29 -6.57 2.00 -16.53
C TRP A 29 -7.98 2.30 -17.03
N LEU A 30 -8.71 3.23 -16.37
CA LEU A 30 -10.11 3.53 -16.70
C LEU A 30 -10.26 4.66 -17.73
N GLU A 31 -9.28 5.55 -17.87
CA GLU A 31 -9.38 6.70 -18.75
C GLU A 31 -8.21 6.77 -19.75
N HIS A 32 -6.96 6.79 -19.28
CA HIS A 32 -5.81 7.09 -20.13
C HIS A 32 -5.51 5.97 -21.15
N VAL A 33 -5.39 4.73 -20.69
CA VAL A 33 -5.17 3.58 -21.59
C VAL A 33 -6.30 3.41 -22.61
N PRO A 34 -7.60 3.47 -22.23
CA PRO A 34 -8.70 3.40 -23.22
C PRO A 34 -8.63 4.48 -24.29
N GLN A 35 -8.29 5.73 -23.93
CA GLN A 35 -8.13 6.81 -24.92
C GLN A 35 -7.00 6.52 -25.91
N ARG A 36 -5.83 6.08 -25.41
CA ARG A 36 -4.66 5.77 -26.24
C ARG A 36 -4.90 4.55 -27.13
N TRP A 37 -5.55 3.50 -26.57
CA TRP A 37 -5.92 2.29 -27.31
C TRP A 37 -6.96 2.57 -28.39
N ALA A 38 -7.98 3.38 -28.12
CA ALA A 38 -8.99 3.79 -29.09
C ALA A 38 -8.36 4.54 -30.28
N ALA A 39 -7.47 5.49 -29.98
CA ALA A 39 -6.74 6.21 -31.03
C ALA A 39 -5.86 5.29 -31.89
N HIS A 40 -5.15 4.36 -31.24
CA HIS A 40 -4.28 3.39 -31.92
C HIS A 40 -5.06 2.43 -32.84
N ASN A 41 -6.26 2.01 -32.41
CA ASN A 41 -7.10 1.04 -33.12
C ASN A 41 -8.21 1.68 -33.96
N HIS A 42 -8.20 3.00 -34.13
CA HIS A 42 -9.20 3.75 -34.92
C HIS A 42 -10.65 3.44 -34.51
N THR A 43 -10.93 3.38 -33.21
CA THR A 43 -12.24 3.06 -32.64
C THR A 43 -12.70 4.12 -31.63
N THR A 44 -13.90 3.94 -31.04
CA THR A 44 -14.41 4.88 -30.03
C THR A 44 -13.85 4.56 -28.64
N VAL A 45 -13.76 5.57 -27.79
CA VAL A 45 -13.31 5.41 -26.38
C VAL A 45 -14.28 4.52 -25.60
N GLU A 46 -15.58 4.61 -25.86
CA GLU A 46 -16.62 3.77 -25.23
C GLU A 46 -16.41 2.30 -25.53
N TYR A 47 -16.13 1.97 -26.78
CA TYR A 47 -15.78 0.60 -27.17
C TYR A 47 -14.50 0.13 -26.48
N ALA A 48 -13.46 0.97 -26.48
CA ALA A 48 -12.19 0.68 -25.82
C ALA A 48 -12.37 0.41 -24.32
N LYS A 49 -13.12 1.26 -23.60
CA LYS A 49 -13.42 1.07 -22.16
C LYS A 49 -14.07 -0.29 -21.91
N LYS A 50 -15.12 -0.63 -22.68
CA LYS A 50 -15.81 -1.91 -22.50
C LYS A 50 -14.93 -3.11 -22.82
N HIS A 51 -14.17 -3.04 -23.92
CA HIS A 51 -13.26 -4.11 -24.34
C HIS A 51 -12.13 -4.33 -23.32
N LEU A 52 -11.46 -3.25 -22.91
CA LEU A 52 -10.34 -3.31 -21.98
C LEU A 52 -10.79 -3.69 -20.58
N TYR A 53 -11.96 -3.25 -20.12
CA TYR A 53 -12.52 -3.67 -18.84
C TYR A 53 -12.57 -5.20 -18.74
N THR A 54 -13.20 -5.86 -19.72
CA THR A 54 -13.29 -7.32 -19.73
C THR A 54 -11.93 -8.00 -19.81
N LEU A 55 -11.03 -7.45 -20.65
CA LEU A 55 -9.70 -8.01 -20.85
C LEU A 55 -8.85 -7.91 -19.58
N VAL A 56 -8.85 -6.73 -18.94
CA VAL A 56 -8.04 -6.47 -17.73
C VAL A 56 -8.57 -7.33 -16.58
N HIS A 57 -9.87 -7.36 -16.33
CA HIS A 57 -10.48 -8.16 -15.25
C HIS A 57 -10.27 -9.67 -15.41
N SER A 58 -10.03 -10.16 -16.63
CA SER A 58 -9.70 -11.57 -16.84
C SER A 58 -8.34 -11.99 -16.23
N GLN A 59 -7.51 -11.03 -15.84
CA GLN A 59 -6.19 -11.26 -15.23
C GLN A 59 -6.17 -10.95 -13.72
N GLU A 60 -7.32 -10.62 -13.11
CA GLU A 60 -7.38 -10.42 -11.65
C GLU A 60 -6.78 -11.60 -10.88
N ASN A 61 -6.16 -11.30 -9.75
CA ASN A 61 -5.51 -12.28 -8.88
C ASN A 61 -4.35 -13.05 -9.54
N THR A 62 -3.78 -12.53 -10.63
CA THR A 62 -2.56 -13.06 -11.26
C THR A 62 -1.48 -11.97 -11.33
N LEU A 63 -0.22 -12.37 -11.52
CA LEU A 63 0.87 -11.41 -11.72
C LEU A 63 0.70 -10.59 -13.01
N ASN A 64 0.03 -11.16 -14.04
CA ASN A 64 -0.27 -10.44 -15.28
C ASN A 64 -1.10 -9.17 -15.05
N TRP A 65 -1.93 -9.15 -13.98
CA TRP A 65 -2.75 -7.99 -13.62
C TRP A 65 -1.93 -6.70 -13.53
N THR A 66 -0.74 -6.78 -12.97
CA THR A 66 0.14 -5.63 -12.76
C THR A 66 1.36 -5.60 -13.69
N ASP A 67 1.55 -6.61 -14.53
CA ASP A 67 2.71 -6.76 -15.42
C ASP A 67 2.64 -5.80 -16.61
N LEU A 68 3.51 -4.78 -16.62
CA LEU A 68 3.52 -3.79 -17.70
C LEU A 68 4.03 -4.34 -19.03
N ASP A 69 4.88 -5.36 -19.01
CA ASP A 69 5.42 -5.97 -20.23
C ASP A 69 4.35 -6.86 -20.88
N TYR A 70 3.64 -7.65 -20.07
CA TYR A 70 2.47 -8.39 -20.52
C TYR A 70 1.44 -7.46 -21.19
N TRP A 71 1.08 -6.35 -20.54
CA TRP A 71 0.09 -5.42 -21.09
C TRP A 71 0.62 -4.67 -22.31
N SER A 72 1.90 -4.33 -22.36
CA SER A 72 2.49 -3.69 -23.54
C SER A 72 2.41 -4.60 -24.76
N ASP A 73 2.74 -5.88 -24.59
CA ASP A 73 2.62 -6.85 -25.67
C ASP A 73 1.15 -7.10 -26.06
N ARG A 74 0.28 -7.26 -25.06
CA ARG A 74 -1.14 -7.57 -25.30
C ARG A 74 -1.90 -6.45 -26.00
N LEU A 75 -1.62 -5.19 -25.62
CA LEU A 75 -2.33 -4.02 -26.14
C LEU A 75 -1.61 -3.34 -27.32
N LYS A 76 -0.37 -3.75 -27.62
CA LYS A 76 0.51 -3.13 -28.62
C LYS A 76 0.72 -1.63 -28.36
N LEU A 77 0.88 -1.27 -27.08
CA LEU A 77 1.14 0.08 -26.58
C LEU A 77 2.35 0.06 -25.65
N ASP A 78 3.12 1.13 -25.61
CA ASP A 78 4.19 1.29 -24.60
C ASP A 78 3.57 1.71 -23.27
N ILE A 79 3.12 0.72 -22.46
CA ILE A 79 2.45 0.96 -21.17
C ILE A 79 3.35 1.73 -20.19
N PRO A 80 4.65 1.41 -20.04
CA PRO A 80 5.56 2.23 -19.24
C PRO A 80 5.65 3.70 -19.67
N LEU A 81 5.64 3.99 -20.98
CA LEU A 81 5.63 5.35 -21.50
C LEU A 81 4.32 6.06 -21.15
N LEU A 82 3.19 5.41 -21.35
CA LEU A 82 1.86 5.97 -21.03
C LEU A 82 1.73 6.30 -19.53
N LYS A 83 2.29 5.47 -18.63
CA LYS A 83 2.31 5.78 -17.19
C LYS A 83 3.11 7.07 -16.89
N ARG A 84 4.21 7.31 -17.60
CA ARG A 84 5.00 8.54 -17.44
C ARG A 84 4.24 9.80 -17.88
N GLU A 85 3.37 9.70 -18.90
CA GLU A 85 2.58 10.85 -19.38
C GLU A 85 1.69 11.45 -18.28
N ILE A 86 1.28 10.64 -17.31
CA ILE A 86 0.39 11.05 -16.22
C ILE A 86 1.06 10.94 -14.83
N GLU A 87 2.40 10.86 -14.76
CA GLU A 87 3.12 10.71 -13.48
C GLU A 87 2.83 11.83 -12.46
N HIS A 88 2.37 13.00 -12.94
CA HIS A 88 1.94 14.12 -12.11
C HIS A 88 0.73 13.81 -11.21
N LEU A 89 0.01 12.71 -11.46
CA LEU A 89 -1.09 12.23 -10.62
C LEU A 89 -0.61 11.34 -9.46
N ILE A 90 0.66 10.92 -9.45
CA ILE A 90 1.20 10.11 -8.35
C ILE A 90 1.31 10.97 -7.10
N ALA A 91 0.60 10.60 -6.05
CA ALA A 91 0.57 11.32 -4.80
C ALA A 91 0.69 10.39 -3.60
N VAL A 92 1.42 10.85 -2.58
CA VAL A 92 1.46 10.20 -1.26
C VAL A 92 0.22 10.58 -0.48
N HIS A 93 -0.43 9.62 0.19
CA HIS A 93 -1.56 9.91 1.06
C HIS A 93 -1.17 10.82 2.24
N PRO A 94 -2.10 11.65 2.74
CA PRO A 94 -1.87 12.45 3.93
C PRO A 94 -1.38 11.60 5.10
N HIS A 95 -0.48 12.17 5.90
CA HIS A 95 0.07 11.57 7.13
C HIS A 95 0.92 10.31 6.97
N VAL A 96 1.22 9.89 5.74
CA VAL A 96 2.10 8.72 5.50
C VAL A 96 3.53 9.03 5.93
N VAL A 97 4.07 10.18 5.56
CA VAL A 97 5.46 10.54 5.91
C VAL A 97 5.63 10.67 7.43
N GLU A 98 4.68 11.30 8.12
CA GLU A 98 4.67 11.40 9.59
C GLU A 98 4.63 10.01 10.24
N PHE A 99 3.84 9.10 9.69
CA PHE A 99 3.75 7.73 10.19
C PHE A 99 5.07 6.96 9.97
N LEU A 100 5.68 7.06 8.79
CA LEU A 100 6.97 6.43 8.51
C LEU A 100 8.08 6.96 9.42
N LEU A 101 8.10 8.26 9.70
CA LEU A 101 9.01 8.87 10.67
C LEU A 101 8.77 8.35 12.10
N PHE A 102 7.49 8.22 12.50
CA PHE A 102 7.12 7.61 13.78
C PHE A 102 7.66 6.19 13.90
N LEU A 103 7.47 5.35 12.88
CA LEU A 103 7.98 3.97 12.87
C LEU A 103 9.50 3.93 13.02
N LYS A 104 10.21 4.79 12.30
CA LYS A 104 11.67 4.90 12.39
C LYS A 104 12.14 5.32 13.77
N GLN A 105 11.48 6.33 14.39
CA GLN A 105 11.79 6.77 15.76
C GLN A 105 11.60 5.65 16.79
N HIS A 106 10.62 4.76 16.55
CA HIS A 106 10.33 3.62 17.41
C HIS A 106 11.06 2.34 16.99
N ARG A 107 12.06 2.47 16.10
CA ARG A 107 12.95 1.36 15.65
C ARG A 107 12.17 0.17 15.10
N LYS A 108 11.07 0.42 14.38
CA LYS A 108 10.33 -0.63 13.68
C LYS A 108 10.98 -0.94 12.35
N THR A 109 11.06 -2.22 12.00
CA THR A 109 11.46 -2.65 10.65
C THR A 109 10.29 -2.44 9.70
N VAL A 110 10.50 -1.70 8.60
CA VAL A 110 9.42 -1.29 7.70
C VAL A 110 9.69 -1.78 6.27
N TRP A 111 8.81 -2.62 5.75
CA TRP A 111 8.89 -3.11 4.39
C TRP A 111 7.71 -2.63 3.55
N LEU A 112 8.02 -2.21 2.32
CA LEU A 112 7.00 -2.01 1.29
C LEU A 112 6.80 -3.33 0.54
N VAL A 113 5.57 -3.86 0.54
CA VAL A 113 5.21 -5.14 -0.08
C VAL A 113 4.04 -4.93 -1.03
N THR A 114 4.30 -4.92 -2.34
CA THR A 114 3.33 -4.50 -3.36
C THR A 114 3.17 -5.52 -4.48
N ASN A 115 1.98 -5.57 -5.08
CA ASN A 115 1.75 -6.31 -6.33
C ASN A 115 2.30 -5.58 -7.58
N ALA A 116 2.71 -4.32 -7.46
CA ALA A 116 3.15 -3.51 -8.58
C ALA A 116 4.38 -4.11 -9.29
N HIS A 117 4.37 -4.06 -10.63
CA HIS A 117 5.53 -4.39 -11.45
C HIS A 117 6.71 -3.44 -11.18
N SER A 118 7.95 -3.93 -11.30
CA SER A 118 9.17 -3.15 -11.01
C SER A 118 9.21 -1.79 -11.71
N LYS A 119 8.80 -1.69 -12.97
CA LYS A 119 8.78 -0.42 -13.73
C LYS A 119 7.80 0.60 -13.15
N THR A 120 6.64 0.17 -12.64
CA THR A 120 5.69 1.05 -11.94
C THR A 120 6.26 1.48 -10.59
N LEU A 121 6.82 0.53 -9.85
CA LEU A 121 7.46 0.77 -8.56
C LEU A 121 8.58 1.81 -8.67
N ASP A 122 9.49 1.65 -9.64
CA ASP A 122 10.57 2.59 -9.90
C ASP A 122 10.05 4.00 -10.23
N LEU A 123 9.02 4.10 -11.07
CA LEU A 123 8.39 5.38 -11.39
C LEU A 123 7.84 6.05 -10.12
N LYS A 124 7.05 5.32 -9.33
CA LYS A 124 6.41 5.85 -8.12
C LYS A 124 7.43 6.25 -7.05
N MET A 125 8.46 5.43 -6.81
CA MET A 125 9.51 5.74 -5.83
C MET A 125 10.36 6.95 -6.24
N ARG A 126 10.66 7.13 -7.54
CA ARG A 126 11.36 8.33 -8.03
C ARG A 126 10.52 9.59 -7.89
N THR A 127 9.23 9.52 -8.22
CA THR A 127 8.32 10.67 -8.18
C THR A 127 8.06 11.11 -6.74
N THR A 128 7.78 10.18 -5.84
CA THR A 128 7.41 10.48 -4.44
C THR A 128 8.61 10.66 -3.52
N ARG A 129 9.75 10.06 -3.85
CA ARG A 129 10.99 10.06 -3.04
C ARG A 129 10.83 9.50 -1.63
N ILE A 130 9.84 8.62 -1.38
CA ILE A 130 9.61 8.03 -0.05
C ILE A 130 10.38 6.72 0.18
N GLY A 131 11.05 6.18 -0.84
CA GLY A 131 11.73 4.89 -0.77
C GLY A 131 12.76 4.77 0.36
N HIS A 132 13.37 5.89 0.78
CA HIS A 132 14.40 5.91 1.84
C HIS A 132 13.84 5.73 3.27
N TYR A 133 12.52 5.72 3.43
CA TYR A 133 11.89 5.42 4.72
C TYR A 133 11.75 3.93 5.00
N PHE A 134 11.87 3.08 3.98
CA PHE A 134 11.73 1.62 4.08
C PHE A 134 13.09 0.95 4.25
N ASP A 135 13.13 -0.09 5.08
CA ASP A 135 14.30 -0.97 5.21
C ASP A 135 14.48 -1.83 3.95
N GLY A 136 13.38 -2.06 3.22
CA GLY A 136 13.42 -2.66 1.91
C GLY A 136 12.05 -2.63 1.20
N ILE A 137 12.08 -3.00 -0.08
CA ILE A 137 10.93 -2.97 -0.97
C ILE A 137 10.87 -4.28 -1.74
N ILE A 138 9.74 -4.98 -1.67
CA ILE A 138 9.52 -6.26 -2.36
C ILE A 138 8.28 -6.16 -3.25
N SER A 139 8.48 -6.49 -4.52
CA SER A 139 7.39 -6.70 -5.46
C SER A 139 6.93 -8.16 -5.45
N ALA A 140 5.64 -8.39 -5.60
CA ALA A 140 5.07 -9.73 -5.78
C ALA A 140 5.67 -10.48 -6.99
N HIS A 141 6.12 -9.76 -8.00
CA HIS A 141 6.83 -10.32 -9.14
C HIS A 141 8.19 -10.96 -8.73
N GLN A 142 8.86 -10.44 -7.70
CA GLN A 142 10.08 -11.05 -7.14
C GLN A 142 9.74 -12.32 -6.35
N VAL A 143 8.63 -12.32 -5.62
CA VAL A 143 8.13 -13.49 -4.88
C VAL A 143 7.63 -14.57 -5.84
N GLY A 144 7.12 -14.16 -7.02
CA GLY A 144 6.57 -15.03 -8.05
C GLY A 144 5.15 -15.51 -7.76
N LEU A 145 4.41 -14.81 -6.89
CA LEU A 145 3.00 -15.01 -6.56
C LEU A 145 2.36 -13.65 -6.26
N PRO A 146 1.08 -13.41 -6.61
CA PRO A 146 0.36 -12.22 -6.15
C PRO A 146 -0.03 -12.36 -4.68
N LYS A 147 -0.30 -11.24 -3.98
CA LYS A 147 -0.69 -11.24 -2.56
C LYS A 147 -2.02 -11.93 -2.27
N GLU A 148 -2.85 -12.09 -3.28
CA GLU A 148 -4.11 -12.83 -3.26
C GLU A 148 -3.92 -14.36 -3.15
N ASP A 149 -2.73 -14.88 -3.42
CA ASP A 149 -2.39 -16.32 -3.27
C ASP A 149 -2.03 -16.61 -1.82
N ASP A 150 -2.68 -17.60 -1.19
CA ASP A 150 -2.46 -18.00 0.21
C ASP A 150 -1.01 -18.38 0.54
N ARG A 151 -0.22 -18.77 -0.48
CA ARG A 151 1.19 -19.13 -0.32
C ARG A 151 2.11 -17.92 -0.30
N PHE A 152 1.62 -16.73 -0.67
CA PHE A 152 2.43 -15.52 -0.83
C PHE A 152 3.22 -15.19 0.43
N TRP A 153 2.53 -15.07 1.58
CA TRP A 153 3.14 -14.61 2.84
C TRP A 153 4.20 -15.57 3.35
N GLY A 154 3.95 -16.90 3.24
CA GLY A 154 4.98 -17.89 3.56
C GLY A 154 6.18 -17.86 2.62
N LYS A 155 5.94 -17.59 1.33
CA LYS A 155 7.03 -17.46 0.35
C LYS A 155 7.81 -16.15 0.52
N LEU A 156 7.15 -15.09 0.98
CA LEU A 156 7.77 -13.81 1.30
C LEU A 156 8.85 -13.96 2.39
N GLN A 157 8.70 -14.89 3.34
CA GLN A 157 9.71 -15.17 4.36
C GLN A 157 11.05 -15.70 3.80
N ASN A 158 11.12 -16.11 2.53
CA ASN A 158 12.39 -16.42 1.88
C ASN A 158 13.18 -15.15 1.46
N PHE A 159 12.57 -13.98 1.52
CA PHE A 159 13.15 -12.69 1.12
C PHE A 159 13.37 -11.75 2.29
N ILE A 160 12.49 -11.80 3.28
CA ILE A 160 12.53 -10.94 4.48
C ILE A 160 12.25 -11.77 5.72
N ASP A 161 12.95 -11.47 6.79
CA ASP A 161 12.71 -12.11 8.09
C ASP A 161 11.65 -11.31 8.88
N TYR A 162 10.59 -11.98 9.30
CA TYR A 162 9.54 -11.40 10.14
C TYR A 162 8.77 -12.48 10.89
N ASP A 163 8.37 -12.16 12.13
CA ASP A 163 7.48 -12.98 12.92
C ASP A 163 6.03 -12.51 12.71
N PRO A 164 5.13 -13.35 12.17
CA PRO A 164 3.72 -13.00 11.97
C PRO A 164 3.03 -12.50 13.24
N ASP A 165 3.36 -13.04 14.41
CA ASP A 165 2.77 -12.63 15.71
C ASP A 165 3.20 -11.21 16.13
N CYS A 166 4.31 -10.71 15.63
CA CYS A 166 4.86 -9.39 15.91
C CYS A 166 4.80 -8.46 14.68
N THR A 167 3.99 -8.80 13.66
CA THR A 167 3.90 -8.07 12.41
C THR A 167 2.56 -7.36 12.24
N MET A 168 2.62 -6.11 11.76
CA MET A 168 1.47 -5.35 11.28
C MET A 168 1.49 -5.28 9.76
N LEU A 169 0.33 -5.50 9.12
CA LEU A 169 0.08 -5.24 7.70
C LEU A 169 -0.92 -4.09 7.56
N GLY A 170 -0.55 -3.06 6.80
CA GLY A 170 -1.45 -2.01 6.29
C GLY A 170 -1.77 -2.26 4.82
N GLU A 171 -3.07 -2.34 4.46
CA GLU A 171 -3.52 -2.80 3.15
C GLU A 171 -4.92 -2.24 2.82
N ASP A 172 -5.20 -1.91 1.55
CA ASP A 172 -6.52 -1.45 1.09
C ASP A 172 -7.40 -2.57 0.48
N SER A 173 -6.84 -3.78 0.34
CA SER A 173 -7.55 -4.95 -0.19
C SER A 173 -7.92 -5.93 0.92
N GLU A 174 -9.24 -6.13 1.13
CA GLU A 174 -9.71 -7.16 2.08
C GLU A 174 -9.29 -8.58 1.67
N THR A 175 -9.12 -8.85 0.38
CA THR A 175 -8.63 -10.14 -0.12
C THR A 175 -7.21 -10.40 0.36
N ASN A 176 -6.33 -9.40 0.25
CA ASN A 176 -4.95 -9.50 0.70
C ASN A 176 -4.85 -9.60 2.24
N LEU A 177 -5.68 -8.84 2.96
CA LEU A 177 -5.77 -8.99 4.42
C LEU A 177 -6.25 -10.38 4.82
N ALA A 178 -7.20 -10.96 4.09
CA ALA A 178 -7.71 -12.30 4.37
C ALA A 178 -6.66 -13.40 4.12
N THR A 179 -5.82 -13.27 3.09
CA THR A 179 -4.70 -14.20 2.88
C THR A 179 -3.64 -14.06 3.99
N ALA A 180 -3.35 -12.82 4.41
CA ALA A 180 -2.44 -12.53 5.51
C ALA A 180 -2.94 -13.07 6.86
N GLU A 181 -4.26 -12.95 7.12
CA GLU A 181 -4.90 -13.50 8.32
C GLU A 181 -4.79 -15.04 8.36
N ARG A 182 -5.08 -15.71 7.23
CA ARG A 182 -4.93 -17.17 7.13
C ARG A 182 -3.49 -17.62 7.33
N PHE A 183 -2.53 -16.83 6.93
CA PHE A 183 -1.12 -17.09 7.19
C PHE A 183 -0.72 -16.88 8.65
N GLY A 184 -1.43 -16.02 9.39
CA GLY A 184 -1.20 -15.76 10.81
C GLY A 184 -0.63 -14.39 11.14
N ILE A 185 -0.59 -13.44 10.19
CA ILE A 185 -0.20 -12.05 10.51
C ILE A 185 -1.22 -11.46 11.49
N ARG A 186 -0.72 -11.01 12.64
CA ARG A 186 -1.55 -10.70 13.79
C ARG A 186 -2.25 -9.35 13.72
N TYR A 187 -1.59 -8.32 13.23
CA TYR A 187 -2.12 -6.96 13.26
C TYR A 187 -2.48 -6.53 11.83
N LEU A 188 -3.76 -6.60 11.50
CA LEU A 188 -4.27 -6.33 10.16
C LEU A 188 -5.05 -5.01 10.17
N ILE A 189 -4.62 -4.05 9.36
CA ILE A 189 -5.20 -2.71 9.28
C ILE A 189 -5.68 -2.46 7.85
N TYR A 190 -6.99 -2.29 7.72
CA TYR A 190 -7.62 -1.91 6.46
C TYR A 190 -7.58 -0.40 6.27
N ILE A 191 -7.14 0.04 5.08
CA ILE A 191 -7.09 1.45 4.70
C ILE A 191 -8.33 1.75 3.85
N SER A 192 -9.30 2.47 4.44
CA SER A 192 -10.59 2.71 3.77
C SER A 192 -10.55 3.82 2.71
N ARG A 193 -9.61 4.76 2.80
CA ARG A 193 -9.44 5.81 1.80
C ARG A 193 -8.32 5.46 0.83
N TYR A 194 -8.55 4.46 0.02
CA TYR A 194 -7.58 4.03 -0.98
C TYR A 194 -7.42 5.01 -2.15
N SER A 195 -8.39 5.90 -2.36
CA SER A 195 -8.32 6.95 -3.39
C SER A 195 -8.93 8.25 -2.87
N SER A 196 -8.32 9.39 -3.25
CA SER A 196 -8.84 10.73 -2.96
C SER A 196 -10.17 11.03 -3.67
N LYS A 197 -10.57 10.20 -4.63
CA LYS A 197 -11.79 10.37 -5.44
C LYS A 197 -12.99 9.59 -4.94
N ILE A 198 -12.84 8.83 -3.86
CA ILE A 198 -13.93 8.02 -3.30
C ILE A 198 -14.32 8.46 -1.89
N THR A 199 -15.53 8.08 -1.47
CA THR A 199 -15.92 8.12 -0.07
C THR A 199 -15.42 6.86 0.63
N PRO A 200 -14.67 6.99 1.75
CA PRO A 200 -14.16 5.82 2.47
C PRO A 200 -15.30 4.94 2.96
N GLN A 201 -15.10 3.64 2.87
CA GLN A 201 -16.02 2.64 3.42
C GLN A 201 -15.25 1.77 4.42
N PRO A 202 -15.69 1.68 5.69
CA PRO A 202 -15.03 0.81 6.65
C PRO A 202 -15.24 -0.66 6.30
N SER A 203 -14.27 -1.50 6.64
CA SER A 203 -14.44 -2.94 6.60
C SER A 203 -15.33 -3.41 7.76
N GLU A 204 -16.21 -4.36 7.52
CA GLU A 204 -16.95 -5.05 8.57
C GLU A 204 -16.10 -6.12 9.29
N ARG A 205 -14.97 -6.51 8.69
CA ARG A 205 -14.13 -7.61 9.14
C ARG A 205 -12.83 -7.16 9.80
N PHE A 206 -12.20 -6.11 9.25
CA PHE A 206 -10.88 -5.69 9.67
C PHE A 206 -10.90 -4.34 10.37
N GLN A 207 -9.95 -4.16 11.28
CA GLN A 207 -9.72 -2.87 11.91
C GLN A 207 -9.43 -1.82 10.84
N THR A 208 -10.25 -0.78 10.79
CA THR A 208 -10.22 0.22 9.71
C THR A 208 -9.65 1.54 10.19
N ILE A 209 -8.82 2.13 9.35
CA ILE A 209 -8.43 3.54 9.45
C ILE A 209 -8.65 4.24 8.11
N GLU A 210 -8.86 5.55 8.15
CA GLU A 210 -8.90 6.37 6.95
C GLU A 210 -7.49 6.83 6.56
N TYR A 211 -6.70 7.26 7.56
CA TYR A 211 -5.31 7.70 7.41
C TYR A 211 -4.46 7.22 8.57
N PHE A 212 -3.16 7.10 8.34
CA PHE A 212 -2.17 6.58 9.29
C PHE A 212 -1.98 7.42 10.57
N ASN A 213 -2.40 8.70 10.59
CA ASN A 213 -2.38 9.49 11.83
C ASN A 213 -3.18 8.85 12.97
N ARG A 214 -4.17 8.01 12.65
CA ARG A 214 -4.97 7.27 13.66
C ARG A 214 -4.15 6.22 14.41
N LEU A 215 -3.01 5.82 13.89
CA LEU A 215 -2.11 4.84 14.50
C LEU A 215 -0.96 5.50 15.29
N VAL A 216 -0.71 6.79 15.06
CA VAL A 216 0.32 7.54 15.78
C VAL A 216 -0.27 8.01 17.11
N PRO A 217 0.33 7.65 18.26
CA PRO A 217 -0.10 8.16 19.56
C PRO A 217 -0.01 9.69 19.60
N GLU A 218 -1.03 10.36 20.15
CA GLU A 218 -0.96 11.80 20.38
C GLU A 218 0.22 12.11 21.28
N GLN A 219 1.10 13.02 20.87
CA GLN A 219 2.18 13.51 21.70
C GLN A 219 1.57 14.36 22.83
N GLY A 220 1.40 13.78 24.02
CA GLY A 220 0.95 14.54 25.17
C GLY A 220 0.03 13.81 26.15
N SER A 221 0.49 12.71 26.72
CA SER A 221 -0.05 12.24 28.02
C SER A 221 1.06 11.58 28.84
N SER A 222 2.20 12.26 28.93
CA SER A 222 3.13 12.03 30.05
C SER A 222 2.50 12.70 31.25
N CYS A 223 1.71 11.93 32.01
CA CYS A 223 1.34 12.30 33.38
C CYS A 223 2.64 12.34 34.20
N VAL A 224 3.28 13.50 34.23
CA VAL A 224 4.33 13.78 35.22
C VAL A 224 3.62 13.84 36.57
N THR A 225 3.58 12.73 37.26
CA THR A 225 3.21 12.71 38.68
C THR A 225 4.37 13.38 39.42
N LEU A 226 4.26 14.71 39.60
CA LEU A 226 5.06 15.42 40.57
C LEU A 226 4.71 14.90 41.95
N THR A 227 5.45 13.97 42.46
CA THR A 227 5.45 13.63 43.89
C THR A 227 5.96 14.86 44.65
N SER A 228 5.05 15.61 45.23
CA SER A 228 5.37 16.64 46.24
C SER A 228 6.04 15.97 47.44
N LYS A 229 7.36 16.02 47.53
CA LYS A 229 8.06 15.77 48.78
C LYS A 229 7.74 16.94 49.70
N ASN A 230 7.00 16.62 50.76
CA ASN A 230 6.82 17.48 51.92
C ASN A 230 8.22 17.83 52.48
N MET A 231 8.57 19.11 52.42
CA MET A 231 9.63 19.68 53.24
C MET A 231 8.99 20.11 54.58
N GLU A 232 9.29 19.39 55.67
CA GLU A 232 9.07 19.89 57.02
C GLU A 232 10.08 21.00 57.30
N PRO A 233 9.71 22.06 58.04
CA PRO A 233 10.62 23.11 58.44
C PRO A 233 11.43 22.67 59.66
N PRO A 234 12.72 23.10 59.77
CA PRO A 234 13.53 22.77 60.96
C PRO A 234 13.08 23.58 62.18
N ALA A 235 13.19 22.92 63.32
CA ALA A 235 12.97 23.47 64.66
C ALA A 235 14.00 24.52 65.07
#